data_bde49f5d081ccb16563c1807fd5b610e
#
_entry.id   bde49f5d081ccb16563c1807fd5b610e
#
_cell.length_a   1.000
_cell.length_b   1.000
_cell.length_c   1.000
_cell.angle_alpha   90.00
_cell.angle_beta   90.00
_cell.angle_gamma   90.00
#
_symmetry.space_group_name_H-M   'P 1'
#
loop_
_entity.id
_entity.type
_entity.pdbx_description
1 polymer ?
#
loop_
_entity_poly.entity_id
_entity_poly.type
_entity_poly.pdbx_seq_one_letter_code
_entity_poly.pdbx_strand_id
1 'polypeptide(L)'
;MSKPEIELTAYCGLYCGDCIQYKSKFVDLVRDLANELKKVKFDKYAEVKSASVKEFEHYKEFLEVLDAMAKLKCDIPCRAGGNGCSQPCKIEKCVQSKNFEGCWECDEFEGCGNFEFLKRFHGNTPQENLRKIKKYGLDKWAKYRKEFYLWLQR
;
A
#
# COMPACT_ATOMS: atom_id res chain seq x y z
N MET A 1 -20.12 -7.51 13.90
CA MET A 1 -19.05 -7.34 12.87
C MET A 1 -18.40 -5.98 13.06
N SER A 2 -17.13 -5.97 13.09
CA SER A 2 -16.35 -4.82 13.54
C SER A 2 -16.30 -3.71 12.46
N LYS A 3 -16.56 -2.46 12.87
CA LYS A 3 -16.26 -1.25 12.10
C LYS A 3 -14.93 -1.31 11.29
N PRO A 4 -13.89 -2.05 11.75
CA PRO A 4 -12.61 -2.12 11.06
C PRO A 4 -12.66 -2.63 9.62
N GLU A 5 -13.53 -3.57 9.27
CA GLU A 5 -13.55 -4.16 7.92
C GLU A 5 -14.08 -3.18 6.87
N ILE A 6 -15.08 -2.37 7.24
CA ILE A 6 -15.63 -1.33 6.35
C ILE A 6 -14.58 -0.23 6.14
N GLU A 7 -13.92 0.23 7.20
CA GLU A 7 -12.89 1.26 7.14
C GLU A 7 -11.67 0.83 6.33
N LEU A 8 -11.33 -0.48 6.35
CA LEU A 8 -10.23 -1.04 5.58
C LEU A 8 -10.55 -1.23 4.09
N THR A 9 -11.81 -1.06 3.67
CA THR A 9 -12.21 -1.13 2.26
C THR A 9 -11.98 0.22 1.58
N ALA A 10 -11.02 0.31 0.68
CA ALA A 10 -10.74 1.52 -0.07
C ALA A 10 -11.86 1.82 -1.09
N TYR A 11 -12.01 3.08 -1.49
CA TYR A 11 -12.99 3.52 -2.50
C TYR A 11 -12.91 2.72 -3.81
N CYS A 12 -11.71 2.28 -4.19
CA CYS A 12 -11.45 1.48 -5.39
C CYS A 12 -11.71 -0.02 -5.25
N GLY A 13 -12.16 -0.50 -4.09
CA GLY A 13 -12.36 -1.92 -3.83
C GLY A 13 -11.12 -2.68 -3.36
N LEU A 14 -9.96 -2.04 -3.22
CA LEU A 14 -8.82 -2.67 -2.56
C LEU A 14 -9.03 -2.74 -1.05
N TYR A 15 -8.39 -3.70 -0.40
CA TYR A 15 -8.50 -3.90 1.03
C TYR A 15 -7.19 -3.51 1.73
N CYS A 16 -7.23 -2.44 2.53
CA CYS A 16 -6.05 -1.92 3.22
C CYS A 16 -5.43 -2.96 4.18
N GLY A 17 -6.25 -3.85 4.75
CA GLY A 17 -5.76 -4.93 5.60
C GLY A 17 -4.84 -5.94 4.92
N ASP A 18 -4.78 -5.96 3.59
CA ASP A 18 -3.87 -6.80 2.81
C ASP A 18 -2.62 -6.01 2.33
N CYS A 19 -2.63 -4.69 2.48
CA CYS A 19 -1.56 -3.83 1.98
C CYS A 19 -0.31 -3.92 2.85
N ILE A 20 0.85 -4.19 2.23
CA ILE A 20 2.13 -4.27 2.93
C ILE A 20 2.50 -2.96 3.66
N GLN A 21 2.07 -1.80 3.14
CA GLN A 21 2.35 -0.51 3.74
C GLN A 21 1.52 -0.25 5.00
N TYR A 22 0.36 -0.88 5.13
CA TYR A 22 -0.55 -0.72 6.27
C TYR A 22 -0.45 -1.88 7.27
N LYS A 23 -0.50 -3.11 6.78
CA LYS A 23 -0.55 -4.36 7.56
C LYS A 23 0.77 -4.68 8.25
N SER A 24 1.89 -4.36 7.62
CA SER A 24 3.21 -4.85 8.00
C SER A 24 3.95 -3.88 8.92
N LYS A 25 4.70 -4.45 9.85
CA LYS A 25 5.65 -3.71 10.69
C LYS A 25 6.97 -3.39 9.98
N PHE A 26 7.13 -3.76 8.69
CA PHE A 26 8.44 -3.65 8.04
C PHE A 26 8.94 -2.20 8.01
N VAL A 27 8.07 -1.22 7.80
CA VAL A 27 8.46 0.19 7.74
C VAL A 27 8.94 0.68 9.11
N ASP A 28 8.32 0.23 10.20
CA ASP A 28 8.77 0.56 11.55
C ASP A 28 10.14 -0.05 11.82
N LEU A 29 10.36 -1.31 11.44
CA LEU A 29 11.67 -1.97 11.55
C LEU A 29 12.74 -1.29 10.69
N VAL A 30 12.39 -0.82 9.50
CA VAL A 30 13.30 -0.05 8.65
C VAL A 30 13.71 1.26 9.33
N ARG A 31 12.78 1.98 9.94
CA ARG A 31 13.06 3.21 10.68
C ARG A 31 13.92 2.97 11.91
N ASP A 32 13.63 1.90 12.64
CA ASP A 32 14.44 1.50 13.81
C ASP A 32 15.87 1.15 13.38
N LEU A 33 16.02 0.38 12.30
CA LEU A 33 17.34 0.07 11.73
C LEU A 33 18.07 1.34 11.27
N ALA A 34 17.41 2.24 10.56
CA ALA A 34 18.03 3.49 10.10
C ALA A 34 18.52 4.33 11.28
N ASN A 35 17.74 4.41 12.35
CA ASN A 35 18.12 5.14 13.56
C ASN A 35 19.33 4.50 14.26
N GLU A 36 19.35 3.16 14.37
CA GLU A 36 20.46 2.47 15.00
C GLU A 36 21.75 2.58 14.19
N LEU A 37 21.68 2.44 12.86
CA LEU A 37 22.84 2.63 11.97
C LEU A 37 23.44 4.03 12.12
N LYS A 38 22.58 5.05 12.21
CA LYS A 38 23.01 6.44 12.45
C LYS A 38 23.65 6.62 13.82
N LYS A 39 23.06 6.05 14.87
CA LYS A 39 23.55 6.13 16.25
C LYS A 39 24.94 5.53 16.41
N VAL A 40 25.19 4.39 15.78
CA VAL A 40 26.50 3.70 15.84
C VAL A 40 27.50 4.21 14.80
N LYS A 41 27.15 5.23 14.01
CA LYS A 41 27.97 5.77 12.91
C LYS A 41 28.44 4.68 11.94
N PHE A 42 27.48 3.82 11.54
CA PHE A 42 27.80 2.66 10.71
C PHE A 42 28.37 3.05 9.33
N ASP A 43 28.07 4.25 8.82
CA ASP A 43 28.68 4.81 7.62
C ASP A 43 30.22 4.82 7.71
N LYS A 44 30.77 5.26 8.84
CA LYS A 44 32.21 5.27 9.08
C LYS A 44 32.79 3.86 9.26
N TYR A 45 32.05 3.00 9.93
CA TYR A 45 32.44 1.60 10.05
C TYR A 45 32.48 0.92 8.67
N ALA A 46 31.45 1.11 7.85
CA ALA A 46 31.37 0.53 6.51
C ALA A 46 32.50 1.02 5.60
N GLU A 47 32.84 2.32 5.65
CA GLU A 47 33.95 2.90 4.90
C GLU A 47 35.27 2.17 5.20
N VAL A 48 35.62 2.00 6.48
CA VAL A 48 36.84 1.32 6.89
C VAL A 48 36.79 -0.18 6.58
N LYS A 49 35.64 -0.82 6.82
CA LYS A 49 35.46 -2.26 6.71
C LYS A 49 35.34 -2.75 5.27
N SER A 50 35.03 -1.88 4.31
CA SER A 50 34.90 -2.22 2.89
C SER A 50 36.18 -2.84 2.29
N ALA A 51 37.34 -2.54 2.87
CA ALA A 51 38.59 -3.19 2.49
C ALA A 51 38.57 -4.72 2.66
N SER A 52 37.74 -5.25 3.58
CA SER A 52 37.60 -6.69 3.86
C SER A 52 36.21 -7.25 3.58
N VAL A 53 35.19 -6.39 3.47
CA VAL A 53 33.80 -6.76 3.18
C VAL A 53 33.33 -5.87 2.02
N LYS A 54 33.48 -6.39 0.80
CA LYS A 54 33.24 -5.61 -0.44
C LYS A 54 31.82 -5.10 -0.57
N GLU A 55 30.83 -5.80 0.00
CA GLU A 55 29.44 -5.41 -0.02
C GLU A 55 29.20 -4.02 0.61
N PHE A 56 30.08 -3.60 1.52
CA PHE A 56 29.99 -2.27 2.14
C PHE A 56 30.39 -1.13 1.22
N GLU A 57 30.98 -1.40 0.05
CA GLU A 57 31.16 -0.40 -1.00
C GLU A 57 29.82 0.17 -1.49
N HIS A 58 28.72 -0.61 -1.36
CA HIS A 58 27.34 -0.24 -1.74
C HIS A 58 26.51 0.31 -0.58
N TYR A 59 27.14 0.69 0.52
CA TYR A 59 26.40 1.15 1.70
C TYR A 59 25.60 2.42 1.45
N LYS A 60 26.07 3.30 0.57
CA LYS A 60 25.37 4.51 0.20
C LYS A 60 24.06 4.21 -0.53
N GLU A 61 24.09 3.32 -1.52
CA GLU A 61 22.92 2.86 -2.27
C GLU A 61 21.94 2.13 -1.35
N PHE A 62 22.44 1.36 -0.40
CA PHE A 62 21.60 0.73 0.62
C PHE A 62 20.84 1.77 1.46
N LEU A 63 21.48 2.87 1.87
CA LEU A 63 20.79 3.94 2.60
C LEU A 63 19.72 4.63 1.77
N GLU A 64 19.92 4.80 0.47
CA GLU A 64 18.91 5.34 -0.44
C GLU A 64 17.67 4.44 -0.52
N VAL A 65 17.87 3.13 -0.61
CA VAL A 65 16.79 2.13 -0.57
C VAL A 65 16.07 2.13 0.78
N LEU A 66 16.85 2.18 1.88
CA LEU A 66 16.31 2.22 3.24
C LEU A 66 15.42 3.45 3.46
N ASP A 67 15.85 4.62 2.98
CA ASP A 67 15.06 5.85 3.04
C ASP A 67 13.77 5.76 2.22
N ALA A 68 13.84 5.19 1.01
CA ALA A 68 12.66 4.94 0.19
C ALA A 68 11.67 4.00 0.89
N MET A 69 12.15 2.92 1.51
CA MET A 69 11.31 2.00 2.29
C MET A 69 10.67 2.68 3.50
N ALA A 70 11.40 3.55 4.21
CA ALA A 70 10.90 4.29 5.37
C ALA A 70 9.75 5.25 5.03
N LYS A 71 9.65 5.67 3.77
CA LYS A 71 8.58 6.55 3.24
C LYS A 71 7.29 5.82 2.87
N LEU A 72 7.31 4.49 2.83
CA LEU A 72 6.15 3.69 2.44
C LEU A 72 5.10 3.52 3.55
N LYS A 73 5.29 4.11 4.72
CA LYS A 73 4.35 3.98 5.85
C LYS A 73 2.96 4.52 5.51
N CYS A 74 1.95 3.69 5.71
CA CYS A 74 0.55 4.06 5.67
C CYS A 74 -0.07 3.77 7.04
N ASP A 75 -0.38 4.81 7.81
CA ASP A 75 -0.89 4.69 9.18
C ASP A 75 -2.42 4.69 9.23
N ILE A 76 -3.08 5.28 8.24
CA ILE A 76 -4.51 5.50 8.23
C ILE A 76 -5.09 4.93 6.92
N PRO A 77 -6.15 4.09 6.98
CA PRO A 77 -6.81 3.60 5.79
C PRO A 77 -7.33 4.74 4.89
N CYS A 78 -7.37 4.49 3.59
CA CYS A 78 -7.83 5.46 2.60
C CYS A 78 -9.19 6.08 2.95
N ARG A 79 -10.19 5.27 3.32
CA ARG A 79 -11.54 5.75 3.72
C ARG A 79 -11.58 6.54 5.02
N ALA A 80 -10.61 6.34 5.88
CA ALA A 80 -10.49 7.07 7.15
C ALA A 80 -9.69 8.38 7.01
N GLY A 81 -9.45 8.85 5.78
CA GLY A 81 -8.72 10.07 5.50
C GLY A 81 -7.21 9.87 5.36
N GLY A 82 -6.77 8.64 5.14
CA GLY A 82 -5.36 8.33 4.92
C GLY A 82 -4.85 8.76 3.55
N ASN A 83 -3.53 8.72 3.38
CA ASN A 83 -2.87 9.16 2.15
C ASN A 83 -3.05 8.20 0.96
N GLY A 84 -3.56 6.98 1.19
CA GLY A 84 -3.75 5.98 0.14
C GLY A 84 -2.46 5.55 -0.54
N CYS A 85 -2.61 4.90 -1.71
CA CYS A 85 -1.49 4.39 -2.51
C CYS A 85 -0.80 5.48 -3.34
N SER A 86 -1.51 6.57 -3.62
CA SER A 86 -0.98 7.73 -4.34
C SER A 86 -1.84 8.96 -4.05
N GLN A 87 -1.21 10.08 -3.76
CA GLN A 87 -1.89 11.34 -3.55
C GLN A 87 -1.51 12.34 -4.64
N PRO A 88 -2.48 13.09 -5.14
CA PRO A 88 -3.93 13.05 -4.90
C PRO A 88 -4.60 11.87 -5.65
N CYS A 89 -5.46 11.11 -4.99
CA CYS A 89 -6.13 9.95 -5.57
C CYS A 89 -7.28 10.38 -6.49
N LYS A 90 -7.18 10.05 -7.78
CA LYS A 90 -8.24 10.36 -8.76
C LYS A 90 -9.56 9.63 -8.45
N ILE A 91 -9.46 8.40 -7.93
CA ILE A 91 -10.64 7.59 -7.59
C ILE A 91 -11.38 8.21 -6.42
N GLU A 92 -10.68 8.58 -5.36
CA GLU A 92 -11.28 9.24 -4.21
C GLU A 92 -11.99 10.53 -4.61
N LYS A 93 -11.34 11.40 -5.38
CA LYS A 93 -11.94 12.64 -5.89
C LYS A 93 -13.20 12.38 -6.70
N CYS A 94 -13.17 11.36 -7.58
CA CYS A 94 -14.33 10.99 -8.40
C CYS A 94 -15.49 10.49 -7.53
N VAL A 95 -15.23 9.62 -6.56
CA VAL A 95 -16.23 9.09 -5.63
C VAL A 95 -16.87 10.22 -4.82
N GLN A 96 -16.05 11.10 -4.26
CA GLN A 96 -16.51 12.26 -3.49
C GLN A 96 -17.35 13.23 -4.35
N SER A 97 -16.93 13.52 -5.59
CA SER A 97 -17.65 14.41 -6.48
C SER A 97 -19.02 13.88 -6.90
N LYS A 98 -19.18 12.54 -6.92
CA LYS A 98 -20.46 11.87 -7.21
C LYS A 98 -21.30 11.59 -5.95
N ASN A 99 -20.79 11.94 -4.79
CA ASN A 99 -21.38 11.61 -3.49
C ASN A 99 -21.64 10.10 -3.31
N PHE A 100 -20.74 9.26 -3.82
CA PHE A 100 -20.79 7.82 -3.69
C PHE A 100 -20.06 7.37 -2.42
N GLU A 101 -20.44 6.23 -1.88
CA GLU A 101 -19.72 5.56 -0.80
C GLU A 101 -18.44 4.87 -1.31
N GLY A 102 -18.45 4.43 -2.57
CA GLY A 102 -17.32 3.84 -3.25
C GLY A 102 -17.62 3.53 -4.72
N CYS A 103 -16.62 3.07 -5.45
CA CYS A 103 -16.77 2.76 -6.87
C CYS A 103 -17.79 1.64 -7.15
N TRP A 104 -18.17 0.85 -6.17
CA TRP A 104 -19.21 -0.17 -6.29
C TRP A 104 -20.62 0.41 -6.55
N GLU A 105 -20.83 1.69 -6.28
CA GLU A 105 -22.09 2.39 -6.61
C GLU A 105 -22.10 2.93 -8.04
N CYS A 106 -20.96 2.97 -8.70
CA CYS A 106 -20.83 3.42 -10.08
C CYS A 106 -21.12 2.27 -11.05
N ASP A 107 -21.97 2.48 -12.05
CA ASP A 107 -22.26 1.45 -13.07
C ASP A 107 -21.16 1.32 -14.12
N GLU A 108 -20.29 2.32 -14.22
CA GLU A 108 -19.21 2.39 -15.23
C GLU A 108 -17.86 1.88 -14.70
N PHE A 109 -17.77 1.30 -13.48
CA PHE A 109 -16.49 0.97 -12.87
C PHE A 109 -15.68 -0.07 -13.66
N GLU A 110 -16.33 -0.94 -14.41
CA GLU A 110 -15.68 -2.02 -15.18
C GLU A 110 -14.66 -1.47 -16.22
N GLY A 111 -15.05 -0.42 -16.95
CA GLY A 111 -14.22 0.20 -17.97
C GLY A 111 -13.56 1.52 -17.53
N CYS A 112 -13.61 1.85 -16.25
CA CYS A 112 -13.18 3.15 -15.78
C CYS A 112 -11.66 3.35 -15.87
N GLY A 113 -11.23 4.38 -16.65
CA GLY A 113 -9.82 4.72 -16.84
C GLY A 113 -9.09 5.16 -15.57
N ASN A 114 -9.82 5.52 -14.51
CA ASN A 114 -9.22 5.88 -13.24
C ASN A 114 -8.50 4.71 -12.55
N PHE A 115 -8.73 3.45 -12.98
CA PHE A 115 -8.04 2.27 -12.45
C PHE A 115 -6.72 1.95 -13.13
N GLU A 116 -6.36 2.64 -14.24
CA GLU A 116 -5.18 2.30 -15.03
C GLU A 116 -3.88 2.28 -14.20
N PHE A 117 -3.70 3.24 -13.29
CA PHE A 117 -2.51 3.29 -12.44
C PHE A 117 -2.41 2.12 -11.44
N LEU A 118 -3.55 1.49 -11.10
CA LEU A 118 -3.60 0.34 -10.21
C LEU A 118 -3.29 -0.98 -10.93
N LYS A 119 -3.54 -1.06 -12.24
CA LYS A 119 -3.36 -2.29 -13.04
C LYS A 119 -1.95 -2.85 -12.94
N ARG A 120 -0.94 -1.98 -12.92
CA ARG A 120 0.46 -2.40 -12.84
C ARG A 120 0.76 -3.23 -11.58
N PHE A 121 0.09 -2.94 -10.47
CA PHE A 121 0.36 -3.57 -9.17
C PHE A 121 -0.71 -4.58 -8.76
N HIS A 122 -1.95 -4.34 -9.15
CA HIS A 122 -3.12 -5.08 -8.67
C HIS A 122 -3.92 -5.77 -9.77
N GLY A 123 -3.51 -5.65 -11.05
CA GLY A 123 -4.27 -6.22 -12.15
C GLY A 123 -5.74 -5.79 -12.13
N ASN A 124 -6.64 -6.75 -12.22
CA ASN A 124 -8.09 -6.55 -12.18
C ASN A 124 -8.71 -6.69 -10.77
N THR A 125 -7.88 -6.82 -9.74
CA THR A 125 -8.36 -7.01 -8.35
C THR A 125 -9.37 -5.95 -7.90
N PRO A 126 -9.19 -4.63 -8.21
CA PRO A 126 -10.19 -3.64 -7.87
C PRO A 126 -11.57 -4.00 -8.40
N GLN A 127 -11.71 -4.24 -9.70
CA GLN A 127 -12.99 -4.56 -10.33
C GLN A 127 -13.60 -5.86 -9.79
N GLU A 128 -12.78 -6.89 -9.59
CA GLU A 128 -13.24 -8.16 -8.99
C GLU A 128 -13.78 -7.95 -7.58
N ASN A 129 -13.13 -7.13 -6.78
CA ASN A 129 -13.59 -6.81 -5.43
C ASN A 129 -14.85 -5.95 -5.46
N LEU A 130 -14.96 -4.97 -6.36
CA LEU A 130 -16.17 -4.15 -6.53
C LEU A 130 -17.39 -5.02 -6.85
N ARG A 131 -17.25 -6.03 -7.73
CA ARG A 131 -18.31 -7.02 -8.00
C ARG A 131 -18.72 -7.77 -6.74
N LYS A 132 -17.74 -8.15 -5.89
CA LYS A 132 -18.02 -8.83 -4.61
C LYS A 132 -18.72 -7.92 -3.62
N ILE A 133 -18.33 -6.63 -3.55
CA ILE A 133 -19.00 -5.65 -2.71
C ILE A 133 -20.45 -5.48 -3.17
N LYS A 134 -20.71 -5.32 -4.49
CA LYS A 134 -22.09 -5.29 -5.03
C LYS A 134 -22.89 -6.55 -4.67
N LYS A 135 -22.26 -7.72 -4.73
CA LYS A 135 -22.94 -9.01 -4.50
C LYS A 135 -23.21 -9.31 -3.04
N TYR A 136 -22.26 -9.04 -2.14
CA TYR A 136 -22.30 -9.50 -0.74
C TYR A 136 -22.55 -8.37 0.25
N GLY A 137 -22.54 -7.10 -0.19
CA GLY A 137 -22.59 -5.92 0.67
C GLY A 137 -21.22 -5.58 1.26
N LEU A 138 -21.00 -4.31 1.55
CA LEU A 138 -19.75 -3.77 2.07
C LEU A 138 -19.31 -4.41 3.39
N ASP A 139 -20.27 -4.83 4.18
CA ASP A 139 -20.07 -5.44 5.50
C ASP A 139 -19.59 -6.91 5.46
N LYS A 140 -19.80 -7.62 4.34
CA LYS A 140 -19.54 -9.07 4.22
C LYS A 140 -18.53 -9.45 3.15
N TRP A 141 -18.27 -8.58 2.17
CA TRP A 141 -17.47 -8.93 0.99
C TRP A 141 -16.04 -9.34 1.32
N ALA A 142 -15.46 -8.80 2.39
CA ALA A 142 -14.06 -9.02 2.74
C ALA A 142 -13.72 -10.51 2.95
N LYS A 143 -14.71 -11.34 3.33
CA LYS A 143 -14.56 -12.80 3.45
C LYS A 143 -14.36 -13.52 2.10
N TYR A 144 -14.78 -12.87 1.02
CA TYR A 144 -14.74 -13.42 -0.33
C TYR A 144 -13.64 -12.80 -1.18
N ARG A 145 -12.85 -11.85 -0.61
CA ARG A 145 -11.75 -11.22 -1.33
C ARG A 145 -10.64 -12.22 -1.62
N LYS A 146 -9.90 -11.96 -2.69
CA LYS A 146 -8.63 -12.62 -2.96
C LYS A 146 -7.54 -11.56 -2.90
N GLU A 147 -6.44 -11.88 -2.23
CA GLU A 147 -5.23 -11.08 -2.32
C GLU A 147 -4.64 -11.27 -3.71
N PHE A 148 -4.37 -10.18 -4.40
CA PHE A 148 -3.67 -10.20 -5.65
C PHE A 148 -2.62 -9.09 -5.65
N TYR A 149 -1.36 -9.51 -5.60
CA TYR A 149 -0.24 -8.63 -5.80
C TYR A 149 0.73 -9.30 -6.77
N LEU A 150 1.21 -8.56 -7.79
CA LEU A 150 2.12 -9.11 -8.79
C LEU A 150 3.36 -9.75 -8.18
N TRP A 151 3.88 -9.20 -7.09
CA TRP A 151 5.06 -9.73 -6.41
C TRP A 151 4.81 -11.00 -5.58
N LEU A 152 3.57 -11.39 -5.36
CA LEU A 152 3.20 -12.66 -4.72
C LEU A 152 2.93 -13.78 -5.74
N GLN A 153 2.90 -13.44 -7.04
CA GLN A 153 2.76 -14.44 -8.11
C GLN A 153 4.14 -14.96 -8.49
N ARG A 154 4.39 -16.20 -8.20
CA ARG A 154 5.52 -16.98 -8.70
C ARG A 154 5.03 -18.10 -9.60
#